data_db6f5d82832643aaa7b94e10c9228f47
#
_entry.id   db6f5d82832643aaa7b94e10c9228f47
#
_cell.length_a   1.000
_cell.length_b   1.000
_cell.length_c   1.000
_cell.angle_alpha   90.00
_cell.angle_beta   90.00
_cell.angle_gamma   90.00
#
_symmetry.space_group_name_H-M   'P 1'
#
loop_
_entity.id
_entity.type
_entity.pdbx_description
1 polymer ?
#
loop_
_entity_poly.entity_id
_entity_poly.type
_entity_poly.pdbx_seq_one_letter_code
_entity_poly.pdbx_strand_id
1 'polypeptide(L)'
;MQIQQLTGIGKRESNQDFICIDRLESGASFFLIADGMGGYEKGDDAARIVSENIFTFLNYVESVNEQNIQKAVQKANLAIKQFNIKNDIKSGATIGGVIVYKNTSHIFWVGDVMVYQINKDKVLFQTKSHTLVNSLLESNSIKEEKTLEKYKHIVTRSVSGKPCESNIGYHSTVFSQDNLFIICSDGVHNTISIEQFLLFLNQKNGIQELESKFLKNTQDNYSIITIGF
;
A
#
# COMPACT_ATOMS: atom_id res chain seq x y z
N MET A 1 -12.54 16.00 -6.27
CA MET A 1 -11.65 15.04 -5.57
C MET A 1 -10.55 15.84 -4.90
N GLN A 2 -10.40 15.69 -3.59
CA GLN A 2 -9.35 16.33 -2.80
C GLN A 2 -8.30 15.28 -2.44
N ILE A 3 -7.04 15.52 -2.78
CA ILE A 3 -5.94 14.59 -2.56
C ILE A 3 -4.94 15.25 -1.63
N GLN A 4 -4.50 14.53 -0.61
CA GLN A 4 -3.37 14.93 0.24
C GLN A 4 -2.39 13.75 0.29
N GLN A 5 -1.11 14.06 0.36
CA GLN A 5 -0.06 13.05 0.50
C GLN A 5 0.99 13.51 1.50
N LEU A 6 1.58 12.54 2.17
CA LEU A 6 2.67 12.74 3.10
C LEU A 6 3.62 11.55 2.99
N THR A 7 4.92 11.81 2.94
CA THR A 7 5.95 10.76 2.99
C THR A 7 7.16 11.27 3.73
N GLY A 8 7.82 10.39 4.45
CA GLY A 8 9.02 10.75 5.18
C GLY A 8 9.87 9.55 5.58
N ILE A 9 11.10 9.87 5.92
CA ILE A 9 12.16 8.88 6.17
C ILE A 9 12.04 8.19 7.53
N GLY A 10 11.32 8.80 8.50
CA GLY A 10 11.33 8.33 9.88
C GLY A 10 12.74 8.31 10.47
N LYS A 11 13.14 7.20 11.10
CA LYS A 11 14.49 7.00 11.63
C LYS A 11 15.39 6.13 10.75
N ARG A 12 15.01 5.87 9.52
CA ARG A 12 15.81 5.13 8.54
C ARG A 12 16.87 6.05 7.90
N GLU A 13 17.84 5.48 7.19
CA GLU A 13 18.87 6.22 6.45
C GLU A 13 18.36 6.73 5.09
N SER A 14 17.40 6.04 4.49
CA SER A 14 16.76 6.40 3.22
C SER A 14 15.26 6.15 3.27
N ASN A 15 14.52 6.86 2.42
CA ASN A 15 13.11 6.58 2.23
C ASN A 15 12.94 5.57 1.10
N GLN A 16 12.48 4.37 1.42
CA GLN A 16 12.24 3.29 0.47
C GLN A 16 10.77 3.18 0.05
N ASP A 17 9.90 4.00 0.62
CA ASP A 17 8.53 4.15 0.15
C ASP A 17 8.47 4.94 -1.16
N PHE A 18 7.58 4.57 -2.05
CA PHE A 18 7.30 5.28 -3.29
C PHE A 18 5.80 5.55 -3.43
N ILE A 19 5.45 6.83 -3.63
CA ILE A 19 4.07 7.26 -3.90
C ILE A 19 3.91 7.48 -5.41
N CYS A 20 2.89 6.87 -6.01
CA CYS A 20 2.50 7.10 -7.39
C CYS A 20 1.04 7.59 -7.43
N ILE A 21 0.85 8.81 -7.90
CA ILE A 21 -0.46 9.44 -8.11
C ILE A 21 -0.49 9.94 -9.54
N ASP A 22 -1.40 9.40 -10.34
CA ASP A 22 -1.47 9.75 -11.76
C ASP A 22 -2.88 9.48 -12.33
N ARG A 23 -3.06 9.68 -13.62
CA ARG A 23 -4.28 9.41 -14.36
C ARG A 23 -3.98 8.49 -15.53
N LEU A 24 -4.73 7.39 -15.62
CA LEU A 24 -4.62 6.46 -16.75
C LEU A 24 -5.24 7.05 -18.03
N GLU A 25 -4.80 6.59 -19.19
CA GLU A 25 -5.37 6.97 -20.51
C GLU A 25 -6.88 6.70 -20.57
N SER A 26 -7.38 5.69 -19.86
CA SER A 26 -8.81 5.42 -19.69
C SER A 26 -9.59 6.53 -18.99
N GLY A 27 -8.88 7.52 -18.40
CA GLY A 27 -9.44 8.57 -17.56
C GLY A 27 -9.62 8.17 -16.08
N ALA A 28 -9.23 6.96 -15.68
CA ALA A 28 -9.25 6.54 -14.28
C ALA A 28 -8.13 7.23 -13.48
N SER A 29 -8.41 7.60 -12.23
CA SER A 29 -7.39 8.10 -11.32
C SER A 29 -6.70 6.94 -10.62
N PHE A 30 -5.37 6.96 -10.60
CA PHE A 30 -4.52 5.91 -10.08
C PHE A 30 -3.74 6.40 -8.85
N PHE A 31 -3.80 5.63 -7.77
CA PHE A 31 -3.13 5.91 -6.50
C PHE A 31 -2.46 4.64 -6.00
N LEU A 32 -1.18 4.70 -5.70
CA LEU A 32 -0.40 3.57 -5.20
C LEU A 32 0.65 4.04 -4.21
N ILE A 33 0.81 3.28 -3.13
CA ILE A 33 2.00 3.29 -2.29
C ILE A 33 2.69 1.94 -2.48
N ALA A 34 3.98 1.98 -2.72
CA ALA A 34 4.87 0.83 -2.68
C ALA A 34 5.90 1.05 -1.56
N ASP A 35 5.99 0.08 -0.66
CA ASP A 35 6.94 0.05 0.44
C ASP A 35 8.07 -0.92 0.08
N GLY A 36 9.25 -0.38 -0.08
CA GLY A 36 10.42 -1.10 -0.59
C GLY A 36 11.07 -1.98 0.47
N MET A 37 11.29 -3.23 0.11
CA MET A 37 11.96 -4.22 0.95
C MET A 37 13.27 -4.65 0.31
N GLY A 38 14.34 -4.72 1.06
CA GLY A 38 15.61 -5.19 0.48
C GLY A 38 16.82 -5.12 1.38
N GLY A 39 16.60 -4.83 2.65
CA GLY A 39 17.57 -5.09 3.70
C GLY A 39 18.86 -4.27 3.71
N TYR A 40 19.26 -3.54 2.71
CA TYR A 40 20.40 -2.59 2.74
C TYR A 40 20.60 -1.80 1.44
N GLU A 41 20.20 -2.31 0.27
CA GLU A 41 20.43 -1.58 -0.97
C GLU A 41 19.24 -1.75 -1.91
N LYS A 42 18.74 -0.61 -2.47
CA LYS A 42 17.79 -0.56 -3.58
C LYS A 42 16.33 -0.97 -3.27
N GLY A 43 15.85 -0.82 -2.03
CA GLY A 43 14.42 -0.91 -1.73
C GLY A 43 13.61 0.19 -2.43
N ASP A 44 14.16 1.40 -2.48
CA ASP A 44 13.62 2.56 -3.20
C ASP A 44 13.51 2.29 -4.72
N ASP A 45 14.57 1.72 -5.34
CA ASP A 45 14.53 1.28 -6.74
C ASP A 45 13.45 0.21 -6.95
N ALA A 46 13.33 -0.76 -6.04
CA ALA A 46 12.33 -1.82 -6.13
C ALA A 46 10.91 -1.25 -6.05
N ALA A 47 10.62 -0.39 -5.08
CA ALA A 47 9.32 0.26 -4.93
C ALA A 47 8.95 1.07 -6.18
N ARG A 48 9.90 1.83 -6.73
CA ARG A 48 9.71 2.61 -7.96
C ARG A 48 9.46 1.70 -9.17
N ILE A 49 10.29 0.67 -9.40
CA ILE A 49 10.13 -0.26 -10.52
C ILE A 49 8.77 -0.96 -10.47
N VAL A 50 8.35 -1.42 -9.29
CA VAL A 50 7.04 -2.06 -9.12
C VAL A 50 5.91 -1.09 -9.49
N SER A 51 5.94 0.13 -8.96
CA SER A 51 4.91 1.14 -9.19
C SER A 51 4.81 1.55 -10.66
N GLU A 52 5.95 1.87 -11.29
CA GLU A 52 6.02 2.28 -12.68
C GLU A 52 5.54 1.18 -13.64
N ASN A 53 5.88 -0.09 -13.38
CA ASN A 53 5.42 -1.20 -14.23
C ASN A 53 3.94 -1.46 -14.09
N ILE A 54 3.37 -1.36 -12.87
CA ILE A 54 1.91 -1.48 -12.66
C ILE A 54 1.19 -0.35 -13.40
N PHE A 55 1.62 0.90 -13.20
CA PHE A 55 1.04 2.06 -13.87
C PHE A 55 1.12 1.93 -15.39
N THR A 56 2.32 1.66 -15.91
CA THR A 56 2.54 1.52 -17.36
C THR A 56 1.63 0.46 -17.97
N PHE A 57 1.53 -0.73 -17.36
CA PHE A 57 0.65 -1.78 -17.90
C PHE A 57 -0.82 -1.34 -17.88
N LEU A 58 -1.28 -0.74 -16.79
CA LEU A 58 -2.68 -0.31 -16.65
C LEU A 58 -3.02 0.87 -17.56
N ASN A 59 -2.02 1.66 -17.95
CA ASN A 59 -2.20 2.77 -18.90
C ASN A 59 -2.56 2.30 -20.32
N TYR A 60 -2.17 1.08 -20.68
CA TYR A 60 -2.41 0.52 -22.02
C TYR A 60 -3.60 -0.46 -22.08
N VAL A 61 -4.33 -0.68 -20.98
CA VAL A 61 -5.51 -1.56 -21.02
C VAL A 61 -6.78 -0.75 -21.24
N GLU A 62 -7.72 -1.33 -21.97
CA GLU A 62 -9.01 -0.67 -22.29
C GLU A 62 -9.91 -0.52 -21.04
N SER A 63 -9.75 -1.39 -20.06
CA SER A 63 -10.59 -1.39 -18.85
C SER A 63 -9.82 -1.75 -17.60
N VAL A 64 -10.17 -1.10 -16.50
CA VAL A 64 -9.67 -1.44 -15.16
C VAL A 64 -10.59 -2.52 -14.58
N ASN A 65 -10.02 -3.69 -14.30
CA ASN A 65 -10.69 -4.80 -13.63
C ASN A 65 -9.67 -5.67 -12.89
N GLU A 66 -10.15 -6.63 -12.10
CA GLU A 66 -9.30 -7.51 -11.30
C GLU A 66 -8.25 -8.24 -12.13
N GLN A 67 -8.64 -8.80 -13.28
CA GLN A 67 -7.72 -9.55 -14.14
C GLN A 67 -6.58 -8.68 -14.69
N ASN A 68 -6.88 -7.45 -15.11
CA ASN A 68 -5.88 -6.54 -15.64
C ASN A 68 -4.97 -6.01 -14.53
N ILE A 69 -5.50 -5.75 -13.33
CA ILE A 69 -4.69 -5.39 -12.15
C ILE A 69 -3.76 -6.55 -11.78
N GLN A 70 -4.25 -7.78 -11.76
CA GLN A 70 -3.42 -8.95 -11.49
C GLN A 70 -2.31 -9.14 -12.51
N LYS A 71 -2.61 -8.96 -13.81
CA LYS A 71 -1.59 -8.99 -14.87
C LYS A 71 -0.55 -7.88 -14.70
N ALA A 72 -0.98 -6.67 -14.30
CA ALA A 72 -0.08 -5.55 -14.02
C ALA A 72 0.92 -5.91 -12.91
N VAL A 73 0.44 -6.47 -11.80
CA VAL A 73 1.29 -6.93 -10.69
C VAL A 73 2.22 -8.07 -11.13
N GLN A 74 1.75 -9.02 -11.95
CA GLN A 74 2.60 -10.07 -12.51
C GLN A 74 3.71 -9.51 -13.40
N LYS A 75 3.44 -8.49 -14.21
CA LYS A 75 4.47 -7.79 -15.02
C LYS A 75 5.49 -7.07 -14.15
N ALA A 76 5.03 -6.36 -13.12
CA ALA A 76 5.93 -5.75 -12.14
C ALA A 76 6.80 -6.79 -11.42
N ASN A 77 6.23 -7.93 -11.06
CA ASN A 77 6.98 -9.03 -10.43
C ASN A 77 8.08 -9.59 -11.36
N LEU A 78 7.81 -9.68 -12.67
CA LEU A 78 8.80 -10.08 -13.65
C LEU A 78 9.91 -9.01 -13.79
N ALA A 79 9.56 -7.73 -13.80
CA ALA A 79 10.53 -6.64 -13.87
C ALA A 79 11.48 -6.65 -12.65
N ILE A 80 10.95 -6.85 -11.45
CA ILE A 80 11.76 -7.00 -10.23
C ILE A 80 12.65 -8.24 -10.29
N LYS A 81 12.15 -9.36 -10.82
CA LYS A 81 12.99 -10.54 -11.02
C LYS A 81 14.21 -10.24 -11.90
N GLN A 82 14.00 -9.55 -13.02
CA GLN A 82 15.07 -9.16 -13.94
C GLN A 82 16.05 -8.18 -13.28
N PHE A 83 15.54 -7.20 -12.53
CA PHE A 83 16.35 -6.24 -11.77
C PHE A 83 17.21 -6.93 -10.72
N ASN A 84 16.65 -7.86 -9.95
CA ASN A 84 17.36 -8.63 -8.94
C ASN A 84 18.48 -9.50 -9.54
N ILE A 85 18.19 -10.20 -10.64
CA ILE A 85 19.18 -11.01 -11.35
C ILE A 85 20.32 -10.13 -11.89
N LYS A 86 19.99 -9.00 -12.53
CA LYS A 86 20.99 -8.10 -13.12
C LYS A 86 21.94 -7.50 -12.08
N ASN A 87 21.47 -7.25 -10.88
CA ASN A 87 22.23 -6.57 -9.83
C ASN A 87 22.75 -7.54 -8.75
N ASP A 88 22.45 -8.84 -8.85
CA ASP A 88 22.79 -9.88 -7.85
C ASP A 88 22.29 -9.54 -6.44
N ILE A 89 21.04 -9.09 -6.36
CA ILE A 89 20.39 -8.67 -5.11
C ILE A 89 19.04 -9.38 -4.89
N LYS A 90 18.49 -9.20 -3.70
CA LYS A 90 17.14 -9.64 -3.34
C LYS A 90 16.35 -8.44 -2.83
N SER A 91 15.60 -7.82 -3.71
CA SER A 91 14.73 -6.70 -3.38
C SER A 91 13.29 -6.96 -3.81
N GLY A 92 12.37 -6.15 -3.35
CA GLY A 92 10.96 -6.19 -3.71
C GLY A 92 10.20 -5.06 -3.04
N ALA A 93 8.88 -5.09 -3.17
CA ALA A 93 8.03 -4.14 -2.47
C ALA A 93 6.70 -4.77 -2.06
N THR A 94 6.13 -4.27 -0.97
CA THR A 94 4.70 -4.41 -0.71
C THR A 94 3.96 -3.26 -1.36
N ILE A 95 2.70 -3.43 -1.70
CA ILE A 95 1.91 -2.44 -2.41
C ILE A 95 0.48 -2.36 -1.87
N GLY A 96 -0.06 -1.15 -1.89
CA GLY A 96 -1.49 -0.90 -1.73
C GLY A 96 -1.93 0.18 -2.71
N GLY A 97 -3.02 -0.07 -3.43
CA GLY A 97 -3.46 0.86 -4.46
C GLY A 97 -4.98 0.99 -4.55
N VAL A 98 -5.41 2.14 -5.04
CA VAL A 98 -6.79 2.48 -5.35
C VAL A 98 -6.84 3.04 -6.76
N ILE A 99 -7.73 2.49 -7.59
CA ILE A 99 -8.04 3.05 -8.90
C ILE A 99 -9.50 3.47 -8.92
N VAL A 100 -9.75 4.72 -9.26
CA VAL A 100 -11.09 5.31 -9.28
C VAL A 100 -11.49 5.60 -10.71
N TYR A 101 -12.58 4.99 -11.15
CA TYR A 101 -13.16 5.24 -12.44
C TYR A 101 -14.68 5.42 -12.33
N LYS A 102 -15.18 6.60 -12.73
CA LYS A 102 -16.58 6.99 -12.51
C LYS A 102 -16.95 6.85 -11.03
N ASN A 103 -17.92 6.00 -10.69
CA ASN A 103 -18.38 5.76 -9.33
C ASN A 103 -17.86 4.43 -8.73
N THR A 104 -16.89 3.80 -9.41
CA THR A 104 -16.31 2.53 -8.97
C THR A 104 -14.88 2.73 -8.53
N SER A 105 -14.52 2.18 -7.38
CA SER A 105 -13.14 2.04 -6.93
C SER A 105 -12.70 0.59 -6.99
N HIS A 106 -11.46 0.38 -7.41
CA HIS A 106 -10.77 -0.90 -7.38
C HIS A 106 -9.62 -0.78 -6.39
N ILE A 107 -9.71 -1.50 -5.29
CA ILE A 107 -8.70 -1.59 -4.23
C ILE A 107 -7.90 -2.86 -4.47
N PHE A 108 -6.58 -2.79 -4.45
CA PHE A 108 -5.71 -3.95 -4.61
C PHE A 108 -4.47 -3.83 -3.72
N TRP A 109 -3.94 -4.97 -3.28
CA TRP A 109 -2.76 -4.98 -2.42
C TRP A 109 -1.98 -6.28 -2.51
N VAL A 110 -0.69 -6.20 -2.20
CA VAL A 110 0.21 -7.34 -1.94
C VAL A 110 1.14 -6.94 -0.81
N GLY A 111 1.06 -7.64 0.30
CA GLY A 111 1.85 -7.32 1.49
C GLY A 111 1.02 -6.64 2.57
N ASP A 112 1.59 -5.64 3.22
CA ASP A 112 1.04 -5.01 4.42
C ASP A 112 0.77 -3.50 4.29
N VAL A 113 0.97 -2.92 3.11
CA VAL A 113 0.41 -1.58 2.83
C VAL A 113 -1.11 -1.65 2.97
N MET A 114 -1.64 -0.80 3.84
CA MET A 114 -3.06 -0.80 4.19
C MET A 114 -3.85 0.18 3.33
N VAL A 115 -5.05 -0.24 2.94
CA VAL A 115 -6.04 0.63 2.30
C VAL A 115 -7.33 0.60 3.11
N TYR A 116 -7.85 1.78 3.42
CA TYR A 116 -9.13 1.96 4.11
C TYR A 116 -10.11 2.69 3.21
N GLN A 117 -11.36 2.26 3.22
CA GLN A 117 -12.50 3.02 2.74
C GLN A 117 -13.34 3.45 3.93
N ILE A 118 -13.59 4.73 4.06
CA ILE A 118 -14.25 5.34 5.21
C ILE A 118 -15.43 6.16 4.71
N ASN A 119 -16.53 6.13 5.44
CA ASN A 119 -17.64 7.06 5.25
C ASN A 119 -17.88 7.78 6.58
N LYS A 120 -17.71 9.10 6.57
CA LYS A 120 -17.66 9.92 7.80
C LYS A 120 -16.59 9.35 8.74
N ASP A 121 -16.97 8.86 9.92
CA ASP A 121 -16.02 8.30 10.90
C ASP A 121 -16.05 6.75 10.95
N LYS A 122 -16.75 6.10 10.00
CA LYS A 122 -16.94 4.65 9.98
C LYS A 122 -16.08 4.01 8.90
N VAL A 123 -15.22 3.08 9.28
CA VAL A 123 -14.50 2.20 8.37
C VAL A 123 -15.50 1.24 7.72
N LEU A 124 -15.69 1.38 6.38
CA LEU A 124 -16.54 0.49 5.58
C LEU A 124 -15.75 -0.74 5.11
N PHE A 125 -14.49 -0.55 4.77
CA PHE A 125 -13.59 -1.58 4.32
C PHE A 125 -12.16 -1.27 4.75
N GLN A 126 -11.39 -2.31 5.05
CA GLN A 126 -9.94 -2.26 5.21
C GLN A 126 -9.30 -3.50 4.60
N THR A 127 -8.14 -3.34 3.99
CA THR A 127 -7.38 -4.46 3.47
C THR A 127 -6.91 -5.38 4.59
N LYS A 128 -6.80 -6.66 4.29
CA LYS A 128 -6.21 -7.64 5.20
C LYS A 128 -4.76 -7.86 4.77
N SER A 129 -3.83 -7.39 5.56
CA SER A 129 -2.40 -7.49 5.25
C SER A 129 -1.94 -8.95 5.14
N HIS A 130 -1.05 -9.21 4.18
CA HIS A 130 -0.45 -10.53 3.97
C HIS A 130 0.74 -10.71 4.92
N THR A 131 0.45 -10.86 6.21
CA THR A 131 1.44 -11.11 7.27
C THR A 131 1.32 -12.53 7.80
N LEU A 132 2.39 -13.00 8.44
CA LEU A 132 2.40 -14.33 9.06
C LEU A 132 1.32 -14.44 10.13
N VAL A 133 1.09 -13.38 10.90
CA VAL A 133 0.04 -13.33 11.93
C VAL A 133 -1.33 -13.58 11.32
N ASN A 134 -1.69 -12.87 10.25
CA ASN A 134 -2.98 -13.07 9.59
C ASN A 134 -3.12 -14.48 9.01
N SER A 135 -2.04 -15.02 8.44
CA SER A 135 -2.05 -16.41 7.93
C SER A 135 -2.23 -17.45 9.03
N LEU A 136 -1.63 -17.23 10.20
CA LEU A 136 -1.75 -18.12 11.37
C LEU A 136 -3.15 -18.02 12.03
N LEU A 137 -3.75 -16.83 12.04
CA LEU A 137 -5.12 -16.63 12.53
C LEU A 137 -6.14 -17.30 11.61
N GLU A 138 -5.97 -17.21 10.28
CA GLU A 138 -6.83 -17.88 9.30
C GLU A 138 -6.79 -19.41 9.41
N SER A 139 -5.61 -19.96 9.68
CA SER A 139 -5.43 -21.42 9.84
C SER A 139 -5.82 -21.95 11.22
N ASN A 140 -6.31 -21.08 12.14
CA ASN A 140 -6.56 -21.41 13.55
C ASN A 140 -5.35 -22.08 14.27
N SER A 141 -4.15 -21.83 13.78
CA SER A 141 -2.94 -22.51 14.26
C SER A 141 -2.37 -21.95 15.56
N ILE A 142 -2.72 -20.70 15.94
CA ILE A 142 -2.25 -20.06 17.20
C ILE A 142 -3.39 -19.29 17.84
N LYS A 143 -3.54 -19.48 19.18
CA LYS A 143 -4.53 -18.78 20.01
C LYS A 143 -3.92 -17.78 21.01
N GLU A 144 -2.59 -17.73 21.15
CA GLU A 144 -1.93 -16.88 22.13
C GLU A 144 -1.51 -15.54 21.53
N GLU A 145 -2.15 -14.46 21.98
CA GLU A 145 -1.87 -13.07 21.55
C GLU A 145 -0.42 -12.64 21.69
N LYS A 146 0.26 -13.02 22.79
CA LYS A 146 1.67 -12.66 23.05
C LYS A 146 2.64 -13.24 22.02
N THR A 147 2.33 -14.38 21.45
CA THR A 147 3.14 -15.02 20.40
C THR A 147 2.94 -14.31 19.07
N LEU A 148 1.74 -13.79 18.82
CA LEU A 148 1.39 -13.08 17.58
C LEU A 148 2.13 -11.73 17.43
N GLU A 149 2.40 -11.02 18.53
CA GLU A 149 3.11 -9.74 18.50
C GLU A 149 4.51 -9.82 17.88
N LYS A 150 5.22 -10.92 18.13
CA LYS A 150 6.57 -11.15 17.59
C LYS A 150 6.60 -11.32 16.07
N TYR A 151 5.49 -11.69 15.46
CA TYR A 151 5.38 -12.04 14.04
C TYR A 151 4.59 -11.00 13.21
N LYS A 152 4.15 -9.90 13.83
CA LYS A 152 3.35 -8.85 13.16
C LYS A 152 4.04 -8.25 11.93
N HIS A 153 5.39 -8.16 12.00
CA HIS A 153 6.19 -7.53 10.94
C HIS A 153 6.66 -8.51 9.86
N ILE A 154 6.28 -9.80 9.94
CA ILE A 154 6.68 -10.78 8.94
C ILE A 154 5.69 -10.78 7.81
N VAL A 155 6.07 -10.14 6.71
CA VAL A 155 5.32 -10.13 5.45
C VAL A 155 5.47 -11.49 4.76
N THR A 156 4.35 -12.09 4.36
CA THR A 156 4.33 -13.40 3.68
C THR A 156 4.20 -13.28 2.17
N ARG A 157 3.79 -12.12 1.64
CA ARG A 157 3.63 -11.86 0.22
C ARG A 157 4.19 -10.51 -0.16
N SER A 158 4.96 -10.46 -1.23
CA SER A 158 5.52 -9.23 -1.80
C SER A 158 5.77 -9.39 -3.29
N VAL A 159 5.88 -8.29 -4.00
CA VAL A 159 6.34 -8.24 -5.40
C VAL A 159 7.87 -8.26 -5.38
N SER A 160 8.48 -9.46 -5.44
CA SER A 160 9.92 -9.67 -5.20
C SER A 160 10.62 -10.54 -6.25
N GLY A 161 9.94 -10.81 -7.38
CA GLY A 161 10.46 -11.66 -8.44
C GLY A 161 10.31 -13.16 -8.20
N LYS A 162 9.79 -13.56 -7.05
CA LYS A 162 9.42 -14.95 -6.80
C LYS A 162 8.13 -15.31 -7.57
N PRO A 163 7.92 -16.60 -7.91
CA PRO A 163 6.62 -17.00 -8.43
C PRO A 163 5.52 -16.53 -7.49
N CYS A 164 4.61 -15.72 -8.02
CA CYS A 164 3.47 -15.26 -7.25
C CYS A 164 2.45 -16.40 -7.23
N GLU A 165 2.51 -17.25 -6.23
CA GLU A 165 1.58 -18.38 -6.07
C GLU A 165 0.19 -17.92 -5.64
N SER A 166 0.05 -16.65 -5.29
CA SER A 166 -1.19 -16.14 -4.74
C SER A 166 -1.73 -14.98 -5.55
N ASN A 167 -3.04 -14.98 -5.69
CA ASN A 167 -3.79 -13.85 -6.18
C ASN A 167 -3.47 -12.60 -5.33
N ILE A 168 -3.50 -11.43 -5.95
CA ILE A 168 -3.52 -10.16 -5.25
C ILE A 168 -4.73 -10.12 -4.31
N GLY A 169 -4.64 -9.37 -3.22
CA GLY A 169 -5.83 -8.92 -2.53
C GLY A 169 -6.56 -7.94 -3.44
N TYR A 170 -7.87 -8.13 -3.61
CA TYR A 170 -8.68 -7.28 -4.46
C TYR A 170 -10.07 -7.06 -3.88
N HIS A 171 -10.56 -5.84 -3.99
CA HIS A 171 -11.92 -5.46 -3.64
C HIS A 171 -12.40 -4.35 -4.58
N SER A 172 -13.62 -4.48 -5.08
CA SER A 172 -14.26 -3.46 -5.90
C SER A 172 -15.56 -3.01 -5.26
N THR A 173 -15.77 -1.71 -5.19
CA THR A 173 -16.95 -1.13 -4.58
C THR A 173 -17.40 0.14 -5.30
N VAL A 174 -18.70 0.40 -5.24
CA VAL A 174 -19.25 1.72 -5.61
C VAL A 174 -19.07 2.63 -4.41
N PHE A 175 -18.66 3.86 -4.66
CA PHE A 175 -18.46 4.85 -3.59
C PHE A 175 -19.34 6.09 -3.78
N SER A 176 -19.57 6.83 -2.70
CA SER A 176 -20.29 8.11 -2.68
C SER A 176 -19.33 9.28 -2.46
N GLN A 177 -19.82 10.50 -2.63
CA GLN A 177 -19.05 11.73 -2.38
C GLN A 177 -18.63 11.90 -0.91
N ASP A 178 -19.27 11.17 0.02
CA ASP A 178 -18.87 11.19 1.44
C ASP A 178 -17.80 10.16 1.78
N ASN A 179 -17.26 9.45 0.78
CA ASN A 179 -16.21 8.47 1.03
C ASN A 179 -14.83 9.11 1.02
N LEU A 180 -14.00 8.61 1.91
CA LEU A 180 -12.57 8.88 2.01
C LEU A 180 -11.83 7.56 1.84
N PHE A 181 -10.85 7.51 0.92
CA PHE A 181 -9.88 6.43 0.89
C PHE A 181 -8.57 6.89 1.50
N ILE A 182 -7.96 5.99 2.28
CA ILE A 182 -6.63 6.20 2.87
C ILE A 182 -5.76 5.03 2.46
N ILE A 183 -4.59 5.31 1.89
CA ILE A 183 -3.55 4.32 1.63
C ILE A 183 -2.39 4.68 2.54
N CYS A 184 -1.82 3.71 3.26
CA CYS A 184 -0.67 3.98 4.11
C CYS A 184 0.28 2.79 4.24
N SER A 185 1.59 3.08 4.33
CA SER A 185 2.63 2.09 4.61
C SER A 185 2.63 1.69 6.10
N ASP A 186 3.42 0.69 6.42
CA ASP A 186 3.47 0.09 7.76
C ASP A 186 3.99 1.06 8.83
N GLY A 187 4.90 1.95 8.49
CA GLY A 187 5.36 3.00 9.41
C GLY A 187 4.25 3.90 9.93
N VAL A 188 3.15 4.02 9.20
CA VAL A 188 1.96 4.76 9.63
C VAL A 188 1.10 3.93 10.57
N HIS A 189 0.59 2.79 10.09
CA HIS A 189 -0.37 2.00 10.86
C HIS A 189 0.24 1.26 12.07
N ASN A 190 1.57 1.12 12.11
CA ASN A 190 2.30 0.67 13.30
C ASN A 190 2.49 1.79 14.33
N THR A 191 2.37 3.07 13.92
CA THR A 191 2.59 4.24 14.79
C THR A 191 1.30 4.78 15.38
N ILE A 192 0.19 4.77 14.61
CA ILE A 192 -1.12 5.25 15.05
C ILE A 192 -2.24 4.34 14.54
N SER A 193 -3.32 4.23 15.30
CA SER A 193 -4.53 3.53 14.85
C SER A 193 -5.32 4.37 13.85
N ILE A 194 -6.20 3.72 13.07
CA ILE A 194 -7.05 4.43 12.10
C ILE A 194 -7.98 5.43 12.79
N GLU A 195 -8.47 5.13 13.98
CA GLU A 195 -9.32 6.04 14.76
C GLU A 195 -8.55 7.31 15.16
N GLN A 196 -7.30 7.15 15.62
CA GLN A 196 -6.44 8.30 15.93
C GLN A 196 -6.12 9.11 14.66
N PHE A 197 -5.88 8.44 13.53
CA PHE A 197 -5.63 9.11 12.25
C PHE A 197 -6.82 9.99 11.84
N LEU A 198 -8.06 9.47 11.93
CA LEU A 198 -9.28 10.20 11.60
C LEU A 198 -9.47 11.43 12.49
N LEU A 199 -9.12 11.35 13.79
CA LEU A 199 -9.17 12.51 14.67
C LEU A 199 -8.25 13.65 14.20
N PHE A 200 -7.08 13.33 13.65
CA PHE A 200 -6.19 14.35 13.09
C PHE A 200 -6.75 14.94 11.79
N LEU A 201 -7.28 14.12 10.89
CA LEU A 201 -7.84 14.62 9.62
C LEU A 201 -8.98 15.62 9.81
N ASN A 202 -9.74 15.50 10.90
CA ASN A 202 -10.84 16.40 11.24
C ASN A 202 -10.37 17.75 11.85
N GLN A 203 -9.06 17.93 12.08
CA GLN A 203 -8.49 19.16 12.62
C GLN A 203 -7.98 20.08 11.51
N LYS A 204 -7.99 21.39 11.75
CA LYS A 204 -7.59 22.42 10.77
C LYS A 204 -6.15 22.23 10.25
N ASN A 205 -5.24 21.73 11.11
CA ASN A 205 -3.82 21.49 10.78
C ASN A 205 -3.44 20.01 10.93
N GLY A 206 -4.41 19.10 10.75
CA GLY A 206 -4.25 17.69 11.11
C GLY A 206 -3.10 16.98 10.39
N ILE A 207 -2.86 17.29 9.11
CA ILE A 207 -1.74 16.69 8.35
C ILE A 207 -0.39 17.15 8.92
N GLN A 208 -0.21 18.43 9.27
CA GLN A 208 1.03 18.95 9.86
C GLN A 208 1.29 18.35 11.26
N GLU A 209 0.23 18.15 12.03
CA GLU A 209 0.33 17.50 13.33
C GLU A 209 0.68 16.02 13.20
N LEU A 210 0.10 15.31 12.22
CA LEU A 210 0.46 13.95 11.85
C LEU A 210 1.93 13.86 11.45
N GLU A 211 2.39 14.72 10.56
CA GLU A 211 3.80 14.78 10.15
C GLU A 211 4.73 14.95 11.35
N SER A 212 4.42 15.91 12.23
CA SER A 212 5.19 16.13 13.45
C SER A 212 5.21 14.92 14.38
N LYS A 213 4.11 14.16 14.44
CA LYS A 213 4.01 12.94 15.22
C LYS A 213 4.83 11.80 14.61
N PHE A 214 4.79 11.63 13.29
CA PHE A 214 5.58 10.60 12.60
C PHE A 214 7.07 10.87 12.70
N LEU A 215 7.52 12.09 12.46
CA LEU A 215 8.94 12.49 12.61
C LEU A 215 9.50 12.15 14.00
N LYS A 216 8.69 12.26 15.06
CA LYS A 216 9.12 11.96 16.42
C LYS A 216 9.10 10.47 16.79
N ASN A 217 8.11 9.74 16.30
CA ASN A 217 7.75 8.43 16.86
C ASN A 217 8.00 7.26 15.90
N THR A 218 7.97 7.50 14.58
CA THR A 218 8.07 6.42 13.59
C THR A 218 9.51 5.95 13.45
N GLN A 219 9.71 4.63 13.56
CA GLN A 219 11.01 4.00 13.38
C GLN A 219 11.30 3.70 11.91
N ASP A 220 10.26 3.59 11.08
CA ASP A 220 10.31 3.23 9.67
C ASP A 220 9.98 4.40 8.75
N ASN A 221 10.13 4.20 7.45
CA ASN A 221 9.57 5.09 6.44
C ASN A 221 8.04 5.15 6.62
N TYR A 222 7.45 6.29 6.30
CA TYR A 222 6.01 6.46 6.40
C TYR A 222 5.47 7.20 5.18
N SER A 223 4.41 6.66 4.60
CA SER A 223 3.75 7.24 3.45
C SER A 223 2.24 7.12 3.56
N ILE A 224 1.54 8.18 3.17
CA ILE A 224 0.08 8.30 3.23
C ILE A 224 -0.42 8.96 1.95
N ILE A 225 -1.54 8.47 1.44
CA ILE A 225 -2.39 9.15 0.47
C ILE A 225 -3.80 9.18 1.04
N THR A 226 -4.43 10.36 1.05
CA THR A 226 -5.86 10.50 1.33
C THR A 226 -6.59 10.99 0.08
N ILE A 227 -7.75 10.41 -0.22
CA ILE A 227 -8.54 10.67 -1.41
C ILE A 227 -9.98 10.92 -0.98
N GLY A 228 -10.39 12.19 -0.94
CA GLY A 228 -11.76 12.64 -0.66
C GLY A 228 -12.51 13.04 -1.93
N PHE A 229 -13.83 12.91 -1.95
CA PHE A 229 -14.69 13.19 -3.11
C PHE A 229 -15.67 14.31 -2.84
#